data_4897f76b7265788e4f4fadd097aad741
#
_entry.id   4897f76b7265788e4f4fadd097aad741
#
_cell.length_a   1.000
_cell.length_b   1.000
_cell.length_c   1.000
_cell.angle_alpha   90.00
_cell.angle_beta   90.00
_cell.angle_gamma   90.00
#
_symmetry.space_group_name_H-M   'P 1'
#
loop_
_entity.id
_entity.type
_entity.pdbx_description
1 polymer ?
#
loop_
_entity_poly.entity_id
_entity_poly.type
_entity_poly.pdbx_seq_one_letter_code
_entity_poly.pdbx_strand_id
1 'polypeptide(L)'
;MASEAGFKWPVALTSAVWADCVAWTEDDSKQQVHQDQSGRLWDVLYMASHAIRTSKDPDDRLLFQLYRVARDGHSTEAVLVTLKLIIGPGDAGEPVVTILLPHED
;
A
#
# COMPACT_ATOMS: atom_id res chain seq x y z
N MET A 1 6.68 -8.08 -8.40
CA MET A 1 6.71 -7.51 -7.04
C MET A 1 5.58 -8.00 -6.14
N ALA A 2 4.35 -8.03 -6.61
CA ALA A 2 3.24 -8.52 -5.78
C ALA A 2 3.43 -9.98 -5.34
N SER A 3 3.94 -10.86 -6.20
CA SER A 3 4.19 -12.24 -5.82
C SER A 3 5.28 -12.37 -4.75
N GLU A 4 6.25 -11.46 -4.73
CA GLU A 4 7.29 -11.44 -3.71
C GLU A 4 6.73 -11.07 -2.35
N ALA A 5 5.69 -10.23 -2.32
CA ALA A 5 5.00 -9.86 -1.09
C ALA A 5 3.93 -10.88 -0.66
N GLY A 6 3.75 -11.97 -1.42
CA GLY A 6 2.84 -13.05 -1.07
C GLY A 6 1.48 -12.99 -1.72
N PHE A 7 1.28 -12.11 -2.71
CA PHE A 7 0.01 -12.04 -3.44
C PHE A 7 -0.06 -13.09 -4.54
N LYS A 8 -1.20 -13.74 -4.66
CA LYS A 8 -1.51 -14.68 -5.75
C LYS A 8 -2.30 -14.00 -6.87
N TRP A 9 -2.88 -12.84 -6.60
CA TRP A 9 -3.76 -12.11 -7.50
C TRP A 9 -3.15 -10.78 -7.89
N PRO A 10 -3.54 -10.21 -9.03
CA PRO A 10 -3.11 -8.86 -9.41
C PRO A 10 -3.51 -7.84 -8.33
N VAL A 11 -2.64 -6.85 -8.14
CA VAL A 11 -2.85 -5.79 -7.16
C VAL A 11 -2.79 -4.44 -7.87
N ALA A 12 -3.78 -3.59 -7.60
CA ALA A 12 -3.82 -2.23 -8.08
C ALA A 12 -3.80 -1.27 -6.90
N LEU A 13 -3.11 -0.15 -7.05
CA LEU A 13 -3.11 0.93 -6.07
C LEU A 13 -3.75 2.16 -6.71
N THR A 14 -4.59 2.89 -5.95
CA THR A 14 -5.11 4.14 -6.44
C THR A 14 -3.97 5.17 -6.55
N SER A 15 -4.16 6.19 -7.39
CA SER A 15 -3.17 7.25 -7.51
C SER A 15 -2.95 7.99 -6.19
N ALA A 16 -3.99 8.10 -5.36
CA ALA A 16 -3.88 8.72 -4.04
C ALA A 16 -2.98 7.91 -3.11
N VAL A 17 -3.12 6.58 -3.07
CA VAL A 17 -2.23 5.72 -2.27
C VAL A 17 -0.81 5.79 -2.79
N TRP A 18 -0.63 5.76 -4.12
CA TRP A 18 0.70 5.88 -4.71
C TRP A 18 1.37 7.18 -4.27
N ALA A 19 0.66 8.32 -4.41
CA ALA A 19 1.22 9.62 -4.05
C ALA A 19 1.53 9.73 -2.55
N ASP A 20 0.67 9.17 -1.70
CA ASP A 20 0.81 9.31 -0.24
C ASP A 20 1.82 8.32 0.36
N CYS A 21 1.85 7.09 -0.11
CA CYS A 21 2.56 6.01 0.55
C CYS A 21 3.74 5.44 -0.22
N VAL A 22 3.81 5.64 -1.53
CA VAL A 22 4.82 4.99 -2.38
C VAL A 22 5.79 5.97 -3.02
N ALA A 23 5.29 7.00 -3.68
CA ALA A 23 6.13 7.92 -4.46
C ALA A 23 7.23 8.54 -3.62
N TRP A 24 8.46 8.48 -4.11
CA TRP A 24 9.63 9.04 -3.45
C TRP A 24 10.72 9.27 -4.50
N THR A 25 11.34 10.45 -4.46
CA THR A 25 12.39 10.82 -5.41
C THR A 25 13.72 11.03 -4.67
N GLU A 26 14.81 11.22 -5.45
CA GLU A 26 16.09 11.57 -4.86
C GLU A 26 16.03 12.91 -4.13
N ASP A 27 15.26 13.86 -4.65
CA ASP A 27 15.06 15.16 -3.97
C ASP A 27 14.37 14.96 -2.62
N ASP A 28 13.40 14.09 -2.53
CA ASP A 28 12.75 13.76 -1.26
C ASP A 28 13.78 13.18 -0.28
N SER A 29 14.69 12.33 -0.75
CA SER A 29 15.73 11.75 0.09
C SER A 29 16.69 12.81 0.61
N LYS A 30 16.95 13.87 -0.17
CA LYS A 30 17.82 14.98 0.25
C LYS A 30 17.12 15.91 1.25
N GLN A 31 15.83 16.14 1.06
CA GLN A 31 15.07 17.07 1.90
C GLN A 31 14.60 16.44 3.20
N GLN A 32 14.39 15.14 3.21
CA GLN A 32 13.82 14.43 4.34
C GLN A 32 14.78 13.36 4.85
N VAL A 33 14.60 12.14 4.41
CA VAL A 33 15.40 10.99 4.82
C VAL A 33 15.51 10.04 3.64
N HIS A 34 16.61 9.31 3.56
CA HIS A 34 16.83 8.42 2.44
C HIS A 34 15.81 7.28 2.44
N GLN A 35 15.09 7.15 1.35
CA GLN A 35 14.20 6.03 1.07
C GLN A 35 14.23 5.74 -0.43
N ASP A 36 13.69 4.61 -0.83
CA ASP A 36 13.48 4.35 -2.25
C ASP A 36 12.03 3.92 -2.50
N GLN A 37 11.55 4.25 -3.69
CA GLN A 37 10.16 4.02 -4.06
C GLN A 37 9.80 2.54 -4.07
N SER A 38 10.71 1.68 -4.51
CA SER A 38 10.48 0.24 -4.54
C SER A 38 10.29 -0.34 -3.14
N GLY A 39 11.10 0.10 -2.18
CA GLY A 39 10.96 -0.33 -0.79
C GLY A 39 9.65 0.12 -0.17
N ARG A 40 9.23 1.36 -0.47
CA ARG A 40 7.95 1.87 0.01
C ARG A 40 6.78 1.08 -0.58
N LEU A 41 6.84 0.76 -1.86
CA LEU A 41 5.81 -0.07 -2.50
C LEU A 41 5.77 -1.47 -1.88
N TRP A 42 6.95 -2.05 -1.64
CA TRP A 42 7.04 -3.37 -1.04
C TRP A 42 6.38 -3.41 0.35
N ASP A 43 6.59 -2.36 1.16
CA ASP A 43 5.98 -2.26 2.49
C ASP A 43 4.45 -2.26 2.40
N VAL A 44 3.88 -1.49 1.48
CA VAL A 44 2.43 -1.45 1.29
C VAL A 44 1.91 -2.84 0.90
N LEU A 45 2.55 -3.47 -0.07
CA LEU A 45 2.12 -4.79 -0.55
C LEU A 45 2.28 -5.86 0.54
N TYR A 46 3.38 -5.82 1.29
CA TYR A 46 3.62 -6.79 2.36
C TYR A 46 2.55 -6.69 3.45
N MET A 47 2.26 -5.48 3.91
CA MET A 47 1.26 -5.30 4.97
C MET A 47 -0.14 -5.62 4.50
N ALA A 48 -0.48 -5.35 3.24
CA ALA A 48 -1.75 -5.75 2.66
C ALA A 48 -1.88 -7.27 2.61
N SER A 49 -0.84 -7.96 2.16
CA SER A 49 -0.79 -9.42 2.14
C SER A 49 -0.94 -10.02 3.53
N HIS A 50 -0.25 -9.43 4.50
CA HIS A 50 -0.34 -9.85 5.90
C HIS A 50 -1.76 -9.71 6.43
N ALA A 51 -2.43 -8.60 6.12
CA ALA A 51 -3.81 -8.38 6.55
C ALA A 51 -4.75 -9.45 6.00
N ILE A 52 -4.58 -9.82 4.73
CA ILE A 52 -5.40 -10.87 4.11
C ILE A 52 -5.16 -12.22 4.80
N ARG A 53 -3.89 -12.56 5.03
CA ARG A 53 -3.53 -13.86 5.64
C ARG A 53 -3.97 -14.00 7.09
N THR A 54 -4.04 -12.89 7.82
CA THR A 54 -4.40 -12.93 9.24
C THR A 54 -5.87 -12.62 9.49
N SER A 55 -6.64 -12.31 8.46
CA SER A 55 -8.07 -12.06 8.61
C SER A 55 -8.80 -13.35 8.97
N LYS A 56 -9.60 -13.30 10.03
CA LYS A 56 -10.41 -14.44 10.48
C LYS A 56 -11.72 -14.55 9.72
N ASP A 57 -12.24 -13.42 9.30
CA ASP A 57 -13.47 -13.35 8.52
C ASP A 57 -13.13 -12.82 7.14
N PRO A 58 -13.00 -13.71 6.13
CA PRO A 58 -12.66 -13.26 4.79
C PRO A 58 -13.80 -12.41 4.24
N ASP A 59 -13.67 -11.12 4.41
CA ASP A 59 -14.54 -10.13 3.81
C ASP A 59 -13.87 -9.63 2.55
N ASP A 60 -14.64 -9.07 1.63
CA ASP A 60 -14.11 -8.47 0.43
C ASP A 60 -13.49 -7.07 0.70
N ARG A 61 -13.61 -6.56 1.93
CA ARG A 61 -13.04 -5.29 2.36
C ARG A 61 -12.29 -5.46 3.67
N LEU A 62 -11.07 -4.93 3.73
CA LEU A 62 -10.25 -4.96 4.94
C LEU A 62 -9.56 -3.62 5.14
N LEU A 63 -9.41 -3.21 6.39
CA LEU A 63 -8.53 -2.11 6.76
C LEU A 63 -7.22 -2.69 7.25
N PHE A 64 -6.11 -2.03 6.93
CA PHE A 64 -4.80 -2.42 7.43
C PHE A 64 -3.96 -1.19 7.69
N GLN A 65 -2.91 -1.35 8.48
CA GLN A 65 -2.06 -0.24 8.89
C GLN A 65 -0.62 -0.53 8.53
N LEU A 66 0.13 0.54 8.27
CA LEU A 66 1.57 0.47 8.07
C LEU A 66 2.19 1.79 8.51
N TYR A 67 3.49 1.76 8.76
CA TYR A 67 4.25 2.97 9.02
C TYR A 67 4.82 3.49 7.71
N ARG A 68 4.71 4.80 7.48
CA ARG A 68 5.33 5.43 6.33
C ARG A 68 5.80 6.84 6.69
N VAL A 69 6.88 7.28 6.05
CA VAL A 69 7.34 8.67 6.16
C VAL A 69 6.51 9.51 5.20
N ALA A 70 5.87 10.57 5.73
CA ALA A 70 5.06 11.45 4.89
C ALA A 70 5.95 12.22 3.90
N ARG A 71 5.49 12.33 2.66
CA ARG A 71 6.20 13.05 1.61
C ARG A 71 5.78 14.52 1.63
N ASP A 72 6.25 15.25 2.64
CA ASP A 72 5.85 16.64 2.91
C ASP A 72 7.02 17.63 2.88
N GLY A 73 8.23 17.15 2.57
CA GLY A 73 9.42 17.98 2.48
C GLY A 73 10.18 18.14 3.79
N HIS A 74 9.66 17.63 4.91
CA HIS A 74 10.33 17.79 6.19
C HIS A 74 10.25 16.59 7.14
N SER A 75 9.31 15.70 6.99
CA SER A 75 9.17 14.53 7.87
C SER A 75 10.34 13.58 7.73
N THR A 76 10.85 13.06 8.83
CA THR A 76 11.98 12.11 8.86
C THR A 76 11.63 10.81 9.57
N GLU A 77 10.50 10.76 10.26
CA GLU A 77 10.08 9.56 10.98
C GLU A 77 8.81 8.97 10.37
N ALA A 78 8.73 7.64 10.40
CA ALA A 78 7.55 6.95 9.92
C ALA A 78 6.39 7.13 10.90
N VAL A 79 5.21 7.37 10.36
CA VAL A 79 3.97 7.55 11.13
C VAL A 79 2.97 6.50 10.66
N LEU A 80 2.20 5.97 11.61
CA LEU A 80 1.20 4.96 11.32
C LEU A 80 0.05 5.55 10.49
N VAL A 81 -0.27 4.89 9.38
CA VAL A 81 -1.41 5.27 8.54
C VAL A 81 -2.29 4.05 8.30
N THR A 82 -3.57 4.28 8.03
CA THR A 82 -4.53 3.23 7.73
C THR A 82 -4.87 3.28 6.25
N LEU A 83 -4.85 2.12 5.62
CA LEU A 83 -5.28 1.95 4.23
C LEU A 83 -6.42 0.93 4.18
N LYS A 84 -7.11 0.89 3.06
CA LYS A 84 -8.19 -0.05 2.81
C LYS A 84 -7.83 -0.91 1.61
N LEU A 85 -8.21 -2.18 1.64
CA LEU A 85 -8.13 -3.02 0.44
C LEU A 85 -9.50 -3.61 0.14
N ILE A 86 -9.77 -3.78 -1.14
CA ILE A 86 -11.00 -4.37 -1.64
C ILE A 86 -10.62 -5.51 -2.57
N ILE A 87 -11.24 -6.68 -2.38
CA ILE A 87 -11.06 -7.81 -3.29
C ILE A 87 -12.32 -7.91 -4.14
N GLY A 88 -12.15 -7.78 -5.45
CA GLY A 88 -13.27 -7.82 -6.38
C GLY A 88 -12.91 -8.51 -7.67
N PRO A 89 -13.88 -8.71 -8.57
CA PRO A 89 -13.62 -9.35 -9.86
C PRO A 89 -12.88 -8.42 -10.80
N GLY A 90 -11.89 -8.96 -11.52
CA GLY A 90 -11.23 -8.27 -12.61
C GLY A 90 -12.02 -8.42 -13.90
N ASP A 91 -11.43 -7.92 -15.01
CA ASP A 91 -12.09 -7.93 -16.32
C ASP A 91 -12.44 -9.34 -16.81
N ALA A 92 -11.62 -10.32 -16.46
CA ALA A 92 -11.86 -11.71 -16.84
C ALA A 92 -12.50 -12.53 -15.71
N GLY A 93 -12.98 -11.87 -14.64
CA GLY A 93 -13.61 -12.52 -13.50
C GLY A 93 -12.65 -13.01 -12.42
N GLU A 94 -11.34 -12.92 -12.63
CA GLU A 94 -10.36 -13.30 -11.63
C GLU A 94 -10.36 -12.28 -10.48
N PRO A 95 -10.00 -12.70 -9.26
CA PRO A 95 -9.90 -11.74 -8.14
C PRO A 95 -8.79 -10.71 -8.37
N VAL A 96 -9.10 -9.45 -8.06
CA VAL A 96 -8.13 -8.35 -8.08
C VAL A 96 -8.19 -7.65 -6.74
N VAL A 97 -7.02 -7.36 -6.17
CA VAL A 97 -6.91 -6.60 -4.92
C VAL A 97 -6.67 -5.14 -5.27
N THR A 98 -7.51 -4.24 -4.76
CA THR A 98 -7.32 -2.81 -4.93
C THR A 98 -7.02 -2.19 -3.57
N ILE A 99 -5.93 -1.43 -3.50
CA ILE A 99 -5.51 -0.72 -2.28
C ILE A 99 -5.83 0.76 -2.46
N LEU A 100 -6.55 1.33 -1.52
CA LEU A 100 -7.03 2.70 -1.59
C LEU A 100 -7.01 3.35 -0.20
N LEU A 101 -7.16 4.68 -0.16
CA LEU A 101 -7.30 5.38 1.11
C LEU A 101 -8.66 5.07 1.73
N PRO A 102 -8.78 5.09 3.07
CA PRO A 102 -10.04 4.68 3.73
C PRO A 102 -11.26 5.48 3.30
N HIS A 103 -11.07 6.74 2.90
CA HIS A 103 -12.18 7.61 2.49
C HIS A 103 -12.49 7.55 1.00
N GLU A 104 -11.67 6.84 0.23
CA GLU A 104 -11.95 6.59 -1.18
C GLU A 104 -12.96 5.46 -1.32
N ASP A 105 -13.69 5.47 -2.36
CA ASP A 105 -14.51 4.35 -2.77
C ASP A 105 -15.20 4.64 -4.09
#